data_45a5c5d0478e42b2eec4518d0d2e1689
#
_entry.id   45a5c5d0478e42b2eec4518d0d2e1689
#
_cell.length_a   1.000
_cell.length_b   1.000
_cell.length_c   1.000
_cell.angle_alpha   90.00
_cell.angle_beta   90.00
_cell.angle_gamma   90.00
#
_symmetry.space_group_name_H-M   'P 1'
#
loop_
_entity.id
_entity.type
_entity.pdbx_description
1 polymer ?
#
loop_
_entity_poly.entity_id
_entity_poly.type
_entity_poly.pdbx_seq_one_letter_code
_entity_poly.pdbx_strand_id
1 'polypeptide(L)'
;FGRIPIRYAWLGFVMPCLLLNYFGQGALVLASPETVANPFYHMVPDMLLYPAILLAMLATVIASQAVISGAFSLARQAIQLGYLPRLQLIHTSDETIGQVFVPWVNRVLLIVVMILVVSFGSSTNLASAYGVSVTGAMLIDTFLLIILASSRWRWSGWAIFLVGGIYIIIDTALFTANAVKFFSGAWVPFAITIVVFTIMRTWRRGRDLVREQINRDSLRIEHFVQSVMVDPPVRVSGTAIFMTPSNEYMPPALLHNLKHNKVLHERNVFLSVETLSVPRADDNERVTHSDLGHGFARLTLRYGYM
;
A
#
# COMPACT_ATOMS: atom_id res chain seq x y z
N PHE A 1 9.49 -13.57 10.08
CA PHE A 1 10.68 -14.38 9.71
C PHE A 1 11.94 -13.56 9.43
N GLY A 2 11.89 -12.31 9.10
CA GLY A 2 13.06 -11.50 8.76
C GLY A 2 13.61 -11.74 7.34
N ARG A 3 14.50 -10.83 6.87
CA ARG A 3 15.01 -10.84 5.48
C ARG A 3 15.99 -11.98 5.20
N ILE A 4 16.81 -12.36 6.18
CA ILE A 4 17.88 -13.34 5.99
C ILE A 4 17.33 -14.75 5.77
N PRO A 5 16.45 -15.29 6.63
CA PRO A 5 15.83 -16.60 6.40
C PRO A 5 15.06 -16.70 5.09
N ILE A 6 14.32 -15.64 4.71
CA ILE A 6 13.59 -15.61 3.44
C ILE A 6 14.55 -15.70 2.24
N ARG A 7 15.68 -14.98 2.28
CA ARG A 7 16.68 -15.03 1.20
C ARG A 7 17.28 -16.42 1.04
N TYR A 8 17.67 -17.08 2.14
CA TYR A 8 18.23 -18.43 2.09
C TYR A 8 17.21 -19.47 1.62
N ALA A 9 15.98 -19.41 2.14
CA ALA A 9 14.91 -20.31 1.72
C ALA A 9 14.59 -20.12 0.23
N TRP A 10 14.49 -18.88 -0.23
CA TRP A 10 14.17 -18.59 -1.63
C TRP A 10 15.27 -19.03 -2.58
N LEU A 11 16.53 -18.56 -2.36
CA LEU A 11 17.63 -18.83 -3.27
C LEU A 11 18.16 -20.27 -3.18
N GLY A 12 18.16 -20.87 -1.98
CA GLY A 12 18.72 -22.19 -1.75
C GLY A 12 17.76 -23.33 -1.99
N PHE A 13 16.44 -23.10 -1.91
CA PHE A 13 15.45 -24.17 -2.01
C PHE A 13 14.34 -23.85 -3.02
N VAL A 14 13.59 -22.78 -2.82
CA VAL A 14 12.37 -22.50 -3.60
C VAL A 14 12.69 -22.26 -5.08
N MET A 15 13.65 -21.38 -5.38
CA MET A 15 14.03 -21.05 -6.75
C MET A 15 14.58 -22.25 -7.51
N PRO A 16 15.51 -23.08 -6.99
CA PRO A 16 15.95 -24.31 -7.68
C PRO A 16 14.79 -25.29 -7.93
N CYS A 17 13.90 -25.49 -6.96
CA CYS A 17 12.74 -26.37 -7.14
C CYS A 17 11.79 -25.86 -8.23
N LEU A 18 11.54 -24.54 -8.29
CA LEU A 18 10.72 -23.93 -9.34
C LEU A 18 11.35 -24.09 -10.73
N LEU A 19 12.67 -23.86 -10.86
CA LEU A 19 13.37 -24.04 -12.11
C LEU A 19 13.29 -25.49 -12.60
N LEU A 20 13.56 -26.45 -11.71
CA LEU A 20 13.43 -27.87 -12.04
C LEU A 20 12.01 -28.23 -12.48
N ASN A 21 11.00 -27.71 -11.78
CA ASN A 21 9.60 -27.94 -12.13
C ASN A 21 9.25 -27.35 -13.53
N TYR A 22 9.67 -26.13 -13.83
CA TYR A 22 9.39 -25.51 -15.12
C TYR A 22 10.12 -26.20 -16.27
N PHE A 23 11.40 -26.55 -16.09
CA PHE A 23 12.13 -27.32 -17.08
C PHE A 23 11.56 -28.72 -17.28
N GLY A 24 11.12 -29.37 -16.20
CA GLY A 24 10.46 -30.68 -16.27
C GLY A 24 9.15 -30.62 -17.04
N GLN A 25 8.28 -29.64 -16.77
CA GLN A 25 7.05 -29.45 -17.54
C GLN A 25 7.33 -29.14 -19.01
N GLY A 26 8.31 -28.27 -19.28
CA GLY A 26 8.73 -27.98 -20.67
C GLY A 26 9.24 -29.22 -21.43
N ALA A 27 10.08 -30.01 -20.79
CA ALA A 27 10.58 -31.25 -21.35
C ALA A 27 9.45 -32.26 -21.62
N LEU A 28 8.51 -32.41 -20.71
CA LEU A 28 7.35 -33.30 -20.88
C LEU A 28 6.48 -32.86 -22.06
N VAL A 29 6.16 -31.57 -22.17
CA VAL A 29 5.35 -31.03 -23.28
C VAL A 29 6.05 -31.23 -24.64
N LEU A 30 7.39 -31.09 -24.70
CA LEU A 30 8.16 -31.35 -25.91
C LEU A 30 8.18 -32.84 -26.30
N ALA A 31 8.20 -33.74 -25.31
CA ALA A 31 8.18 -35.17 -25.53
C ALA A 31 6.78 -35.71 -25.87
N SER A 32 5.75 -35.14 -25.25
CA SER A 32 4.35 -35.61 -25.37
C SER A 32 3.40 -34.40 -25.44
N PRO A 33 3.14 -33.84 -26.63
CA PRO A 33 2.32 -32.63 -26.82
C PRO A 33 0.89 -32.74 -26.27
N GLU A 34 0.34 -33.93 -26.12
CA GLU A 34 -0.96 -34.19 -25.55
C GLU A 34 -1.06 -33.74 -24.04
N THR A 35 0.07 -33.62 -23.38
CA THR A 35 0.14 -33.24 -21.96
C THR A 35 0.04 -31.73 -21.73
N VAL A 36 -0.04 -30.91 -22.77
CA VAL A 36 -0.13 -29.42 -22.69
C VAL A 36 -1.25 -28.93 -21.80
N ALA A 37 -2.38 -29.64 -21.72
CA ALA A 37 -3.54 -29.24 -20.93
C ALA A 37 -3.23 -29.22 -19.42
N ASN A 38 -2.47 -30.17 -18.91
CA ASN A 38 -2.14 -30.31 -17.49
C ASN A 38 -0.73 -30.90 -17.26
N PRO A 39 0.33 -30.23 -17.69
CA PRO A 39 1.68 -30.81 -17.65
C PRO A 39 2.17 -31.14 -16.25
N PHE A 40 1.75 -30.37 -15.23
CA PHE A 40 2.16 -30.59 -13.85
C PHE A 40 1.74 -31.96 -13.32
N TYR A 41 0.46 -32.33 -13.49
CA TYR A 41 -0.03 -33.62 -13.01
C TYR A 41 0.45 -34.80 -13.82
N HIS A 42 0.70 -34.63 -15.12
CA HIS A 42 1.30 -35.68 -15.97
C HIS A 42 2.76 -35.95 -15.66
N MET A 43 3.47 -35.06 -14.95
CA MET A 43 4.82 -35.35 -14.44
C MET A 43 4.82 -36.27 -13.21
N VAL A 44 3.69 -36.37 -12.52
CA VAL A 44 3.60 -37.11 -11.26
C VAL A 44 3.31 -38.59 -11.59
N PRO A 45 4.07 -39.57 -11.04
CA PRO A 45 3.73 -40.97 -11.18
C PRO A 45 2.33 -41.25 -10.63
N ASP A 46 1.59 -42.18 -11.27
CA ASP A 46 0.20 -42.51 -10.91
C ASP A 46 0.01 -42.84 -9.41
N MET A 47 0.99 -43.53 -8.82
CA MET A 47 0.98 -43.85 -7.39
C MET A 47 0.98 -42.63 -6.46
N LEU A 48 1.60 -41.54 -6.92
CA LEU A 48 1.75 -40.30 -6.13
C LEU A 48 0.74 -39.21 -6.53
N LEU A 49 -0.14 -39.46 -7.48
CA LEU A 49 -1.07 -38.46 -8.01
C LEU A 49 -1.99 -37.88 -6.92
N TYR A 50 -2.62 -38.74 -6.11
CA TYR A 50 -3.50 -38.27 -5.01
C TYR A 50 -2.76 -37.49 -3.92
N PRO A 51 -1.60 -37.95 -3.41
CA PRO A 51 -0.75 -37.14 -2.52
C PRO A 51 -0.35 -35.79 -3.12
N ALA A 52 -0.02 -35.73 -4.42
CA ALA A 52 0.33 -34.48 -5.10
C ALA A 52 -0.86 -33.51 -5.20
N ILE A 53 -2.06 -34.01 -5.47
CA ILE A 53 -3.29 -33.21 -5.48
C ILE A 53 -3.55 -32.63 -4.09
N LEU A 54 -3.45 -33.44 -3.03
CA LEU A 54 -3.64 -32.96 -1.66
C LEU A 54 -2.61 -31.90 -1.31
N LEU A 55 -1.34 -32.10 -1.65
CA LEU A 55 -0.27 -31.13 -1.42
C LEU A 55 -0.54 -29.83 -2.17
N ALA A 56 -0.98 -29.90 -3.44
CA ALA A 56 -1.33 -28.73 -4.23
C ALA A 56 -2.52 -27.94 -3.62
N MET A 57 -3.53 -28.66 -3.07
CA MET A 57 -4.65 -28.02 -2.35
C MET A 57 -4.16 -27.27 -1.10
N LEU A 58 -3.32 -27.90 -0.28
CA LEU A 58 -2.74 -27.28 0.90
C LEU A 58 -1.88 -26.06 0.53
N ALA A 59 -1.06 -26.18 -0.51
CA ALA A 59 -0.27 -25.05 -1.02
C ALA A 59 -1.15 -23.88 -1.47
N THR A 60 -2.28 -24.16 -2.12
CA THR A 60 -3.25 -23.14 -2.55
C THR A 60 -3.88 -22.41 -1.36
N VAL A 61 -4.21 -23.11 -0.27
CA VAL A 61 -4.73 -22.48 0.95
C VAL A 61 -3.69 -21.54 1.56
N ILE A 62 -2.44 -21.96 1.65
CA ILE A 62 -1.33 -21.14 2.17
C ILE A 62 -1.11 -19.91 1.27
N ALA A 63 -1.11 -20.08 -0.05
CA ALA A 63 -0.97 -18.99 -1.00
C ALA A 63 -2.12 -17.96 -0.87
N SER A 64 -3.35 -18.43 -0.69
CA SER A 64 -4.52 -17.57 -0.46
C SER A 64 -4.35 -16.71 0.81
N GLN A 65 -3.88 -17.30 1.92
CA GLN A 65 -3.62 -16.57 3.16
C GLN A 65 -2.54 -15.50 2.97
N ALA A 66 -1.48 -15.80 2.21
CA ALA A 66 -0.43 -14.83 1.91
C ALA A 66 -0.96 -13.63 1.12
N VAL A 67 -1.82 -13.86 0.10
CA VAL A 67 -2.44 -12.80 -0.70
C VAL A 67 -3.36 -11.92 0.16
N ILE A 68 -4.19 -12.52 1.02
CA ILE A 68 -5.09 -11.79 1.92
C ILE A 68 -4.28 -10.90 2.88
N SER A 69 -3.20 -11.42 3.48
CA SER A 69 -2.32 -10.65 4.35
C SER A 69 -1.62 -9.50 3.61
N GLY A 70 -1.22 -9.74 2.36
CA GLY A 70 -0.68 -8.72 1.47
C GLY A 70 -1.69 -7.60 1.21
N ALA A 71 -2.95 -7.95 0.92
CA ALA A 71 -4.02 -6.99 0.70
C ALA A 71 -4.29 -6.11 1.94
N PHE A 72 -4.24 -6.68 3.16
CA PHE A 72 -4.37 -5.90 4.40
C PHE A 72 -3.21 -4.92 4.58
N SER A 73 -1.99 -5.34 4.27
CA SER A 73 -0.81 -4.49 4.34
C SER A 73 -0.88 -3.32 3.35
N LEU A 74 -1.32 -3.56 2.12
CA LEU A 74 -1.55 -2.52 1.10
C LEU A 74 -2.67 -1.57 1.51
N ALA A 75 -3.79 -2.09 2.04
CA ALA A 75 -4.88 -1.27 2.54
C ALA A 75 -4.43 -0.36 3.69
N ARG A 76 -3.65 -0.88 4.63
CA ARG A 76 -3.04 -0.08 5.71
C ARG A 76 -2.18 1.06 5.15
N GLN A 77 -1.29 0.77 4.20
CA GLN A 77 -0.46 1.81 3.57
C GLN A 77 -1.31 2.84 2.82
N ALA A 78 -2.34 2.42 2.09
CA ALA A 78 -3.25 3.33 1.39
C ALA A 78 -4.01 4.25 2.37
N ILE A 79 -4.42 3.74 3.54
CA ILE A 79 -5.03 4.55 4.61
C ILE A 79 -4.02 5.56 5.15
N GLN A 80 -2.80 5.14 5.45
CA GLN A 80 -1.76 6.01 6.01
C GLN A 80 -1.36 7.13 5.02
N LEU A 81 -1.26 6.81 3.73
CA LEU A 81 -1.00 7.78 2.68
C LEU A 81 -2.24 8.63 2.30
N GLY A 82 -3.40 8.31 2.90
CA GLY A 82 -4.64 9.08 2.72
C GLY A 82 -5.38 8.83 1.40
N TYR A 83 -5.15 7.70 0.78
CA TYR A 83 -5.91 7.24 -0.40
C TYR A 83 -7.20 6.50 -0.05
N LEU A 84 -7.33 6.03 1.19
CA LEU A 84 -8.53 5.40 1.73
C LEU A 84 -8.97 6.08 3.03
N PRO A 85 -10.26 5.96 3.40
CA PRO A 85 -10.73 6.42 4.69
C PRO A 85 -10.06 5.65 5.84
N ARG A 86 -10.15 6.19 7.05
CA ARG A 86 -9.69 5.50 8.27
C ARG A 86 -10.61 4.31 8.54
N LEU A 87 -10.18 3.12 8.11
CA LEU A 87 -10.84 1.86 8.43
C LEU A 87 -10.33 1.33 9.77
N GLN A 88 -11.13 0.49 10.42
CA GLN A 88 -10.72 -0.19 11.63
C GLN A 88 -9.58 -1.15 11.30
N LEU A 89 -8.45 -0.96 11.98
CA LEU A 89 -7.26 -1.80 11.91
C LEU A 89 -7.16 -2.58 13.22
N ILE A 90 -7.15 -3.89 13.15
CA ILE A 90 -6.97 -4.77 14.30
C ILE A 90 -5.57 -5.35 14.21
N HIS A 91 -4.72 -5.05 15.19
CA HIS A 91 -3.40 -5.66 15.29
C HIS A 91 -3.57 -7.07 15.87
N THR A 92 -3.04 -8.07 15.17
CA THR A 92 -3.18 -9.48 15.56
C THR A 92 -1.98 -10.00 16.33
N SER A 93 -0.93 -9.19 16.49
CA SER A 93 0.27 -9.52 17.27
C SER A 93 0.81 -8.23 17.92
N ASP A 94 1.15 -8.34 19.20
CA ASP A 94 1.81 -7.26 19.95
C ASP A 94 3.31 -7.17 19.65
N GLU A 95 3.92 -8.26 19.17
CA GLU A 95 5.37 -8.34 18.90
C GLU A 95 5.74 -7.91 17.48
N THR A 96 4.82 -8.06 16.52
CA THR A 96 5.09 -7.75 15.10
C THR A 96 4.13 -6.67 14.59
N ILE A 97 4.62 -5.45 14.50
CA ILE A 97 3.89 -4.25 14.03
C ILE A 97 3.27 -4.43 12.60
N GLY A 98 3.69 -5.47 11.88
CA GLY A 98 3.26 -5.73 10.50
C GLY A 98 1.99 -6.57 10.35
N GLN A 99 1.55 -7.29 11.38
CA GLN A 99 0.38 -8.17 11.28
C GLN A 99 -0.90 -7.38 11.60
N VAL A 100 -1.62 -7.03 10.55
CA VAL A 100 -2.84 -6.23 10.63
C VAL A 100 -3.98 -6.99 9.98
N PHE A 101 -5.14 -7.03 10.66
CA PHE A 101 -6.40 -7.50 10.10
C PHE A 101 -7.32 -6.30 9.82
N VAL A 102 -7.88 -6.25 8.62
CA VAL A 102 -8.80 -5.19 8.19
C VAL A 102 -10.15 -5.82 7.85
N PRO A 103 -11.12 -5.83 8.81
CA PRO A 103 -12.38 -6.56 8.65
C PRO A 103 -13.17 -6.19 7.41
N TRP A 104 -13.17 -4.92 7.05
CA TRP A 104 -13.90 -4.43 5.89
C TRP A 104 -13.28 -4.94 4.58
N VAL A 105 -11.95 -4.88 4.46
CA VAL A 105 -11.22 -5.40 3.28
C VAL A 105 -11.43 -6.90 3.16
N ASN A 106 -11.39 -7.65 4.27
CA ASN A 106 -11.64 -9.08 4.26
C ASN A 106 -13.05 -9.42 3.71
N ARG A 107 -14.07 -8.68 4.13
CA ARG A 107 -15.45 -8.87 3.62
C ARG A 107 -15.56 -8.55 2.13
N VAL A 108 -14.94 -7.46 1.68
CA VAL A 108 -14.94 -7.08 0.25
C VAL A 108 -14.22 -8.15 -0.57
N LEU A 109 -13.04 -8.62 -0.12
CA LEU A 109 -12.33 -9.70 -0.79
C LEU A 109 -13.16 -10.97 -0.89
N LEU A 110 -13.83 -11.37 0.19
CA LEU A 110 -14.72 -12.55 0.17
C LEU A 110 -15.81 -12.41 -0.89
N ILE A 111 -16.50 -11.27 -0.89
CA ILE A 111 -17.59 -11.01 -1.86
C ILE A 111 -17.07 -11.03 -3.29
N VAL A 112 -15.95 -10.33 -3.55
CA VAL A 112 -15.35 -10.26 -4.89
C VAL A 112 -14.89 -11.65 -5.35
N VAL A 113 -14.23 -12.41 -4.50
CA VAL A 113 -13.78 -13.78 -4.82
C VAL A 113 -14.97 -14.68 -5.13
N MET A 114 -16.06 -14.63 -4.33
CA MET A 114 -17.27 -15.41 -4.58
C MET A 114 -17.90 -15.05 -5.92
N ILE A 115 -18.00 -13.75 -6.24
CA ILE A 115 -18.49 -13.28 -7.54
C ILE A 115 -17.61 -13.81 -8.68
N LEU A 116 -16.29 -13.73 -8.55
CA LEU A 116 -15.36 -14.22 -9.57
C LEU A 116 -15.48 -15.72 -9.79
N VAL A 117 -15.55 -16.51 -8.73
CA VAL A 117 -15.68 -17.97 -8.81
C VAL A 117 -16.97 -18.36 -9.54
N VAL A 118 -18.09 -17.74 -9.16
CA VAL A 118 -19.40 -18.02 -9.79
C VAL A 118 -19.44 -17.53 -11.25
N SER A 119 -18.91 -16.34 -11.52
CA SER A 119 -18.95 -15.73 -12.85
C SER A 119 -18.07 -16.44 -13.87
N PHE A 120 -16.91 -16.89 -13.46
CA PHE A 120 -15.98 -17.57 -14.38
C PHE A 120 -16.34 -19.03 -14.61
N GLY A 121 -16.84 -19.74 -13.61
CA GLY A 121 -17.31 -21.13 -13.71
C GLY A 121 -16.24 -22.16 -14.07
N SER A 122 -15.04 -21.71 -14.48
CA SER A 122 -13.93 -22.61 -14.86
C SER A 122 -12.58 -22.04 -14.40
N SER A 123 -11.67 -22.95 -14.04
CA SER A 123 -10.29 -22.59 -13.65
C SER A 123 -9.48 -22.01 -14.82
N THR A 124 -9.74 -22.43 -16.05
CA THR A 124 -9.07 -21.93 -17.25
C THR A 124 -9.33 -20.44 -17.49
N ASN A 125 -10.59 -19.99 -17.33
CA ASN A 125 -10.96 -18.60 -17.47
C ASN A 125 -10.36 -17.74 -16.34
N LEU A 126 -10.37 -18.24 -15.09
CA LEU A 126 -9.70 -17.61 -13.96
C LEU A 126 -8.19 -17.49 -14.18
N ALA A 127 -7.55 -18.52 -14.75
CA ALA A 127 -6.13 -18.49 -15.07
C ALA A 127 -5.79 -17.40 -16.09
N SER A 128 -6.70 -17.10 -17.04
CA SER A 128 -6.52 -16.01 -18.00
C SER A 128 -6.53 -14.64 -17.31
N ALA A 129 -7.47 -14.41 -16.40
CA ALA A 129 -7.53 -13.18 -15.58
C ALA A 129 -6.30 -13.04 -14.68
N TYR A 130 -5.88 -14.14 -14.03
CA TYR A 130 -4.68 -14.19 -13.21
C TYR A 130 -3.41 -13.86 -14.01
N GLY A 131 -3.23 -14.50 -15.18
CA GLY A 131 -2.05 -14.30 -16.02
C GLY A 131 -1.85 -12.83 -16.40
N VAL A 132 -2.91 -12.14 -16.84
CA VAL A 132 -2.84 -10.69 -17.16
C VAL A 132 -2.57 -9.84 -15.93
N SER A 133 -3.17 -10.18 -14.80
CA SER A 133 -2.94 -9.43 -13.55
C SER A 133 -1.49 -9.48 -13.09
N VAL A 134 -0.91 -10.68 -13.10
CA VAL A 134 0.49 -10.89 -12.67
C VAL A 134 1.47 -10.25 -13.65
N THR A 135 1.32 -10.51 -14.94
CA THR A 135 2.24 -9.96 -15.94
C THR A 135 2.11 -8.44 -16.07
N GLY A 136 0.91 -7.88 -15.86
CA GLY A 136 0.70 -6.44 -15.78
C GLY A 136 1.37 -5.82 -14.55
N ALA A 137 1.29 -6.48 -13.40
CA ALA A 137 2.00 -6.05 -12.19
C ALA A 137 3.52 -6.09 -12.38
N MET A 138 4.05 -7.19 -12.95
CA MET A 138 5.49 -7.32 -13.27
C MET A 138 5.98 -6.17 -14.16
N LEU A 139 5.23 -5.83 -15.19
CA LEU A 139 5.57 -4.73 -16.09
C LEU A 139 5.62 -3.38 -15.35
N ILE A 140 4.63 -3.12 -14.48
CA ILE A 140 4.61 -1.91 -13.63
C ILE A 140 5.81 -1.89 -12.68
N ASP A 141 6.11 -3.01 -12.02
CA ASP A 141 7.23 -3.14 -11.09
C ASP A 141 8.56 -2.90 -11.80
N THR A 142 8.73 -3.39 -13.02
CA THR A 142 9.92 -3.14 -13.85
C THR A 142 10.07 -1.64 -14.18
N PHE A 143 9.00 -0.94 -14.56
CA PHE A 143 9.04 0.49 -14.75
C PHE A 143 9.44 1.25 -13.47
N LEU A 144 8.82 0.89 -12.33
CA LEU A 144 9.15 1.50 -11.05
C LEU A 144 10.60 1.22 -10.62
N LEU A 145 11.09 0.00 -10.89
CA LEU A 145 12.48 -0.38 -10.63
C LEU A 145 13.47 0.46 -11.46
N ILE A 146 13.18 0.70 -12.74
CA ILE A 146 13.99 1.55 -13.62
C ILE A 146 14.03 2.98 -13.09
N ILE A 147 12.89 3.55 -12.69
CA ILE A 147 12.82 4.88 -12.09
C ILE A 147 13.66 4.94 -10.81
N LEU A 148 13.53 3.93 -9.94
CA LEU A 148 14.29 3.85 -8.71
C LEU A 148 15.80 3.71 -8.94
N ALA A 149 16.19 2.85 -9.89
CA ALA A 149 17.58 2.64 -10.26
C ALA A 149 18.24 3.92 -10.80
N SER A 150 17.50 4.71 -11.59
CA SER A 150 17.99 5.97 -12.13
C SER A 150 18.05 7.07 -11.06
N SER A 151 16.99 7.22 -10.26
CA SER A 151 16.83 8.35 -9.35
C SER A 151 17.53 8.15 -8.00
N ARG A 152 17.43 6.95 -7.41
CA ARG A 152 17.93 6.68 -6.05
C ARG A 152 19.26 5.94 -6.03
N TRP A 153 19.40 4.90 -6.87
CA TRP A 153 20.61 4.08 -6.90
C TRP A 153 21.68 4.65 -7.83
N ARG A 154 21.33 5.64 -8.67
CA ARG A 154 22.26 6.32 -9.59
C ARG A 154 23.02 5.34 -10.49
N TRP A 155 22.36 4.30 -10.96
CA TRP A 155 22.96 3.38 -11.92
C TRP A 155 23.33 4.12 -13.21
N SER A 156 24.39 3.64 -13.85
CA SER A 156 24.78 4.20 -15.18
C SER A 156 23.66 3.97 -16.21
N GLY A 157 23.49 4.89 -17.13
CA GLY A 157 22.48 4.79 -18.19
C GLY A 157 22.57 3.49 -18.96
N TRP A 158 23.81 2.99 -19.20
CA TRP A 158 24.05 1.72 -19.87
C TRP A 158 23.55 0.51 -19.06
N ALA A 159 23.81 0.49 -17.75
CA ALA A 159 23.32 -0.58 -16.89
C ALA A 159 21.78 -0.61 -16.83
N ILE A 160 21.14 0.55 -16.77
CA ILE A 160 19.68 0.67 -16.82
C ILE A 160 19.13 0.18 -18.16
N PHE A 161 19.77 0.58 -19.28
CA PHE A 161 19.35 0.16 -20.60
C PHE A 161 19.46 -1.36 -20.77
N LEU A 162 20.56 -1.96 -20.36
CA LEU A 162 20.79 -3.39 -20.50
C LEU A 162 19.88 -4.20 -19.58
N VAL A 163 19.91 -3.95 -18.29
CA VAL A 163 19.12 -4.73 -17.30
C VAL A 163 17.62 -4.40 -17.44
N GLY A 164 17.27 -3.13 -17.42
CA GLY A 164 15.88 -2.69 -17.56
C GLY A 164 15.27 -3.06 -18.92
N GLY A 165 16.05 -2.95 -20.00
CA GLY A 165 15.62 -3.33 -21.34
C GLY A 165 15.31 -4.83 -21.46
N ILE A 166 16.15 -5.70 -20.89
CA ILE A 166 15.90 -7.15 -20.87
C ILE A 166 14.58 -7.45 -20.13
N TYR A 167 14.39 -6.88 -18.93
CA TYR A 167 13.17 -7.11 -18.16
C TYR A 167 11.93 -6.56 -18.89
N ILE A 168 11.99 -5.36 -19.48
CA ILE A 168 10.87 -4.80 -20.24
C ILE A 168 10.50 -5.72 -21.42
N ILE A 169 11.49 -6.24 -22.16
CA ILE A 169 11.22 -7.14 -23.29
C ILE A 169 10.51 -8.42 -22.80
N ILE A 170 11.01 -9.05 -21.73
CA ILE A 170 10.43 -10.26 -21.18
C ILE A 170 9.02 -10.00 -20.66
N ASP A 171 8.84 -8.96 -19.84
CA ASP A 171 7.55 -8.65 -19.24
C ASP A 171 6.52 -8.24 -20.28
N THR A 172 6.93 -7.47 -21.31
CA THR A 172 6.04 -7.10 -22.43
C THR A 172 5.64 -8.32 -23.25
N ALA A 173 6.55 -9.24 -23.50
CA ALA A 173 6.25 -10.49 -24.22
C ALA A 173 5.24 -11.34 -23.42
N LEU A 174 5.47 -11.52 -22.12
CA LEU A 174 4.56 -12.25 -21.23
C LEU A 174 3.20 -11.58 -21.12
N PHE A 175 3.17 -10.25 -20.95
CA PHE A 175 1.92 -9.49 -20.88
C PHE A 175 1.13 -9.60 -22.18
N THR A 176 1.79 -9.44 -23.33
CA THR A 176 1.15 -9.55 -24.65
C THR A 176 0.59 -10.94 -24.88
N ALA A 177 1.33 -11.99 -24.53
CA ALA A 177 0.87 -13.37 -24.63
C ALA A 177 -0.40 -13.64 -23.82
N ASN A 178 -0.54 -13.04 -22.66
CA ASN A 178 -1.75 -13.12 -21.83
C ASN A 178 -2.87 -12.18 -22.30
N ALA A 179 -2.53 -11.00 -22.84
CA ALA A 179 -3.50 -10.01 -23.31
C ALA A 179 -4.34 -10.50 -24.50
N VAL A 180 -3.83 -11.44 -25.29
CA VAL A 180 -4.61 -12.09 -26.38
C VAL A 180 -5.90 -12.72 -25.84
N LYS A 181 -5.89 -13.16 -24.57
CA LYS A 181 -7.05 -13.75 -23.90
C LYS A 181 -7.99 -12.72 -23.24
N PHE A 182 -7.93 -11.46 -23.68
CA PHE A 182 -8.68 -10.36 -23.07
C PHE A 182 -10.18 -10.67 -22.94
N PHE A 183 -10.80 -11.12 -24.02
CA PHE A 183 -12.25 -11.45 -24.02
C PHE A 183 -12.59 -12.74 -23.26
N SER A 184 -11.60 -13.58 -22.95
CA SER A 184 -11.79 -14.81 -22.18
C SER A 184 -11.71 -14.59 -20.64
N GLY A 185 -11.81 -13.32 -20.18
CA GLY A 185 -11.83 -12.98 -18.76
C GLY A 185 -10.71 -12.06 -18.30
N ALA A 186 -9.68 -11.81 -19.12
CA ALA A 186 -8.57 -10.94 -18.75
C ALA A 186 -8.95 -9.44 -18.62
N TRP A 187 -10.14 -9.02 -19.09
CA TRP A 187 -10.68 -7.67 -18.88
C TRP A 187 -11.06 -7.38 -17.41
N VAL A 188 -11.40 -8.43 -16.63
CA VAL A 188 -11.88 -8.28 -15.25
C VAL A 188 -10.89 -7.58 -14.32
N PRO A 189 -9.59 -7.93 -14.31
CA PRO A 189 -8.59 -7.19 -13.54
C PRO A 189 -8.53 -5.71 -13.88
N PHE A 190 -8.68 -5.34 -15.15
CA PHE A 190 -8.72 -3.93 -15.57
C PHE A 190 -9.93 -3.20 -14.99
N ALA A 191 -11.11 -3.85 -15.05
CA ALA A 191 -12.33 -3.28 -14.48
C ALA A 191 -12.17 -3.06 -12.96
N ILE A 192 -11.66 -4.04 -12.22
CA ILE A 192 -11.39 -3.92 -10.79
C ILE A 192 -10.38 -2.79 -10.53
N THR A 193 -9.31 -2.72 -11.31
CA THR A 193 -8.28 -1.68 -11.18
C THR A 193 -8.87 -0.29 -11.39
N ILE A 194 -9.69 -0.09 -12.42
CA ILE A 194 -10.35 1.19 -12.70
C ILE A 194 -11.27 1.60 -11.53
N VAL A 195 -12.05 0.65 -10.99
CA VAL A 195 -12.94 0.92 -9.85
C VAL A 195 -12.14 1.32 -8.62
N VAL A 196 -11.13 0.54 -8.24
CA VAL A 196 -10.29 0.81 -7.07
C VAL A 196 -9.53 2.15 -7.23
N PHE A 197 -8.95 2.38 -8.40
CA PHE A 197 -8.24 3.63 -8.71
C PHE A 197 -9.18 4.84 -8.61
N THR A 198 -10.38 4.73 -9.16
CA THR A 198 -11.40 5.81 -9.11
C THR A 198 -11.79 6.11 -7.66
N ILE A 199 -12.03 5.08 -6.85
CA ILE A 199 -12.35 5.25 -5.42
C ILE A 199 -11.20 5.98 -4.70
N MET A 200 -9.96 5.51 -4.88
CA MET A 200 -8.78 6.09 -4.23
C MET A 200 -8.56 7.55 -4.67
N ARG A 201 -8.66 7.84 -5.96
CA ARG A 201 -8.50 9.19 -6.50
C ARG A 201 -9.58 10.14 -6.04
N THR A 202 -10.84 9.69 -6.06
CA THR A 202 -11.99 10.48 -5.61
C THR A 202 -11.89 10.79 -4.12
N TRP A 203 -11.53 9.79 -3.30
CA TRP A 203 -11.32 9.99 -1.88
C TRP A 203 -10.24 11.02 -1.59
N ARG A 204 -9.07 10.89 -2.23
CA ARG A 204 -7.97 11.83 -2.08
C ARG A 204 -8.40 13.25 -2.49
N ARG A 205 -9.03 13.39 -3.66
CA ARG A 205 -9.49 14.69 -4.15
C ARG A 205 -10.51 15.33 -3.20
N GLY A 206 -11.49 14.55 -2.72
CA GLY A 206 -12.48 15.02 -1.75
C GLY A 206 -11.83 15.52 -0.46
N ARG A 207 -10.85 14.79 0.04
CA ARG A 207 -10.09 15.16 1.24
C ARG A 207 -9.29 16.47 1.05
N ASP A 208 -8.67 16.64 -0.12
CA ASP A 208 -7.93 17.85 -0.45
C ASP A 208 -8.87 19.06 -0.55
N LEU A 209 -10.05 18.92 -1.17
CA LEU A 209 -11.07 19.98 -1.25
C LEU A 209 -11.59 20.39 0.14
N VAL A 210 -11.86 19.40 1.01
CA VAL A 210 -12.27 19.69 2.40
C VAL A 210 -11.18 20.44 3.16
N ARG A 211 -9.91 20.03 2.98
CA ARG A 211 -8.76 20.73 3.58
C ARG A 211 -8.65 22.17 3.07
N GLU A 212 -8.79 22.38 1.76
CA GLU A 212 -8.76 23.72 1.17
C GLU A 212 -9.89 24.61 1.72
N GLN A 213 -11.11 24.06 1.85
CA GLN A 213 -12.24 24.81 2.39
C GLN A 213 -12.03 25.20 3.87
N ILE A 214 -11.57 24.26 4.69
CA ILE A 214 -11.24 24.55 6.10
C ILE A 214 -10.16 25.63 6.19
N ASN A 215 -9.16 25.58 5.33
CA ASN A 215 -8.06 26.54 5.34
C ASN A 215 -8.50 27.94 4.87
N ARG A 216 -9.44 28.05 3.90
CA ARG A 216 -9.96 29.34 3.43
C ARG A 216 -10.70 30.10 4.52
N ASP A 217 -11.44 29.40 5.38
CA ASP A 217 -12.23 29.98 6.44
C ASP A 217 -11.44 30.15 7.75
N SER A 218 -10.17 29.76 7.76
CA SER A 218 -9.32 29.75 8.96
C SER A 218 -8.37 30.94 9.00
N LEU A 219 -8.23 31.53 10.17
CA LEU A 219 -7.28 32.62 10.44
C LEU A 219 -5.84 32.07 10.45
N ARG A 220 -4.88 32.79 9.85
CA ARG A 220 -3.47 32.40 9.95
C ARG A 220 -2.95 32.60 11.36
N ILE A 221 -2.11 31.70 11.84
CA ILE A 221 -1.55 31.70 13.20
C ILE A 221 -0.80 33.01 13.47
N GLU A 222 0.03 33.46 12.51
CA GLU A 222 0.81 34.70 12.65
C GLU A 222 -0.07 35.93 12.84
N HIS A 223 -1.13 36.06 12.08
CA HIS A 223 -2.07 37.18 12.20
C HIS A 223 -2.85 37.15 13.53
N PHE A 224 -3.21 35.94 13.98
CA PHE A 224 -3.88 35.77 15.26
C PHE A 224 -2.97 36.18 16.44
N VAL A 225 -1.72 35.70 16.47
CA VAL A 225 -0.76 36.03 17.51
C VAL A 225 -0.57 37.56 17.59
N GLN A 226 -0.49 38.24 16.44
CA GLN A 226 -0.41 39.70 16.38
C GLN A 226 -1.68 40.38 16.90
N SER A 227 -2.87 39.88 16.54
CA SER A 227 -4.14 40.46 16.97
C SER A 227 -4.37 40.35 18.49
N VAL A 228 -3.95 39.24 19.10
CA VAL A 228 -4.01 39.02 20.56
C VAL A 228 -3.12 39.99 21.32
N MET A 229 -2.12 40.58 20.68
CA MET A 229 -1.26 41.61 21.28
C MET A 229 -1.95 42.96 21.39
N VAL A 230 -2.88 43.28 20.50
CA VAL A 230 -3.62 44.56 20.50
C VAL A 230 -4.66 44.57 21.59
N ASP A 231 -5.35 43.44 21.83
CA ASP A 231 -6.36 43.27 22.87
C ASP A 231 -6.13 41.91 23.59
N PRO A 232 -5.25 41.91 24.62
CA PRO A 232 -4.84 40.65 25.24
C PRO A 232 -5.95 40.10 26.16
N PRO A 233 -6.45 38.87 25.89
CA PRO A 233 -7.41 38.22 26.77
C PRO A 233 -6.77 37.83 28.12
N VAL A 234 -7.61 37.58 29.11
CA VAL A 234 -7.17 37.11 30.43
C VAL A 234 -6.40 35.80 30.28
N ARG A 235 -5.23 35.73 30.94
CA ARG A 235 -4.42 34.51 30.94
C ARG A 235 -4.61 33.73 32.24
N VAL A 236 -4.78 32.39 32.07
CA VAL A 236 -4.83 31.44 33.18
C VAL A 236 -3.55 30.63 33.23
N SER A 237 -3.13 30.21 34.41
CA SER A 237 -1.92 29.43 34.59
C SER A 237 -1.99 28.07 33.86
N GLY A 238 -0.82 27.60 33.41
CA GLY A 238 -0.67 26.30 32.80
C GLY A 238 -0.43 26.30 31.28
N THR A 239 -0.41 25.13 30.71
CA THR A 239 -0.16 24.92 29.27
C THR A 239 -1.37 24.25 28.60
N ALA A 240 -1.88 24.84 27.53
CA ALA A 240 -2.91 24.24 26.69
C ALA A 240 -2.28 23.73 25.38
N ILE A 241 -2.66 22.53 24.97
CA ILE A 241 -2.23 21.93 23.70
C ILE A 241 -3.44 21.85 22.78
N PHE A 242 -3.36 22.52 21.64
CA PHE A 242 -4.40 22.52 20.62
C PHE A 242 -3.92 21.72 19.40
N MET A 243 -4.57 20.58 19.14
CA MET A 243 -4.27 19.78 17.97
C MET A 243 -4.80 20.45 16.70
N THR A 244 -3.94 20.54 15.67
CA THR A 244 -4.30 21.12 14.38
C THR A 244 -3.79 20.26 13.24
N PRO A 245 -4.58 20.08 12.15
CA PRO A 245 -4.12 19.40 10.97
C PRO A 245 -3.19 20.27 10.09
N SER A 246 -3.04 21.54 10.41
CA SER A 246 -2.27 22.52 9.64
C SER A 246 -1.31 23.29 10.53
N ASN A 247 -0.10 23.52 10.02
CA ASN A 247 0.92 24.33 10.67
C ASN A 247 0.75 25.84 10.45
N GLU A 248 -0.16 26.25 9.55
CA GLU A 248 -0.32 27.64 9.13
C GLU A 248 -1.58 28.30 9.68
N TYR A 249 -2.61 27.49 9.98
CA TYR A 249 -3.93 27.98 10.34
C TYR A 249 -4.29 27.68 11.78
N MET A 250 -5.05 28.59 12.37
CA MET A 250 -5.52 28.47 13.74
C MET A 250 -6.43 27.27 13.94
N PRO A 251 -6.19 26.47 15.00
CA PRO A 251 -7.10 25.39 15.36
C PRO A 251 -8.46 25.95 15.77
N PRO A 252 -9.56 25.44 15.18
CA PRO A 252 -10.91 25.85 15.56
C PRO A 252 -11.19 25.73 17.07
N ALA A 253 -10.58 24.72 17.71
CA ALA A 253 -10.72 24.51 19.15
C ALA A 253 -10.23 25.69 19.99
N LEU A 254 -9.12 26.34 19.62
CA LEU A 254 -8.66 27.55 20.31
C LEU A 254 -9.61 28.74 20.08
N LEU A 255 -10.07 28.93 18.83
CA LEU A 255 -11.00 30.00 18.49
C LEU A 255 -12.31 29.83 19.26
N HIS A 256 -12.84 28.62 19.39
CA HIS A 256 -14.02 28.33 20.21
C HIS A 256 -13.76 28.56 21.67
N ASN A 257 -12.62 28.10 22.21
CA ASN A 257 -12.26 28.35 23.60
C ASN A 257 -12.21 29.87 23.90
N LEU A 258 -11.54 30.61 23.03
CA LEU A 258 -11.45 32.09 23.22
C LEU A 258 -12.80 32.79 23.10
N LYS A 259 -13.65 32.35 22.12
CA LYS A 259 -14.99 32.93 21.94
C LYS A 259 -15.90 32.71 23.16
N HIS A 260 -15.87 31.51 23.75
CA HIS A 260 -16.78 31.12 24.81
C HIS A 260 -16.24 31.42 26.20
N ASN A 261 -14.99 31.12 26.47
CA ASN A 261 -14.37 31.25 27.79
C ASN A 261 -13.63 32.59 27.96
N LYS A 262 -13.28 33.27 26.85
CA LYS A 262 -12.56 34.55 26.82
C LYS A 262 -11.21 34.54 27.56
N VAL A 263 -10.60 33.35 27.68
CA VAL A 263 -9.31 33.15 28.35
C VAL A 263 -8.33 32.42 27.43
N LEU A 264 -7.04 32.68 27.62
CA LEU A 264 -5.94 31.93 27.10
C LEU A 264 -5.08 31.35 28.22
N HIS A 265 -4.36 30.28 27.99
CA HIS A 265 -3.36 29.80 28.94
C HIS A 265 -2.07 30.63 28.81
N GLU A 266 -1.24 30.57 29.85
CA GLU A 266 0.09 31.21 29.80
C GLU A 266 0.91 30.64 28.62
N ARG A 267 0.83 29.34 28.41
CA ARG A 267 1.47 28.65 27.29
C ARG A 267 0.43 27.95 26.41
N ASN A 268 0.45 28.23 25.11
CA ASN A 268 -0.46 27.63 24.14
C ASN A 268 0.37 26.96 23.05
N VAL A 269 0.28 25.63 22.92
CA VAL A 269 1.05 24.84 21.98
C VAL A 269 0.13 24.36 20.86
N PHE A 270 0.48 24.69 19.62
CA PHE A 270 -0.15 24.17 18.42
C PHE A 270 0.54 22.88 18.03
N LEU A 271 -0.14 21.73 18.21
CA LEU A 271 0.41 20.42 17.93
C LEU A 271 -0.14 19.91 16.61
N SER A 272 0.73 19.66 15.65
CA SER A 272 0.40 18.97 14.42
C SER A 272 1.14 17.63 14.29
N VAL A 273 0.45 16.65 13.73
CA VAL A 273 1.02 15.33 13.44
C VAL A 273 1.00 15.13 11.94
N GLU A 274 2.18 15.00 11.35
CA GLU A 274 2.36 14.78 9.92
C GLU A 274 2.83 13.35 9.65
N THR A 275 2.15 12.66 8.74
CA THR A 275 2.62 11.37 8.23
C THR A 275 3.43 11.62 6.96
N LEU A 276 4.71 11.29 7.01
CA LEU A 276 5.62 11.43 5.87
C LEU A 276 5.35 10.33 4.84
N SER A 277 5.78 10.59 3.60
CA SER A 277 5.75 9.61 2.51
C SER A 277 6.89 8.58 2.57
N VAL A 278 7.69 8.59 3.63
CA VAL A 278 8.79 7.64 3.88
C VAL A 278 8.39 6.62 4.94
N PRO A 279 8.94 5.41 4.94
CA PRO A 279 8.58 4.37 5.91
C PRO A 279 8.85 4.77 7.35
N ARG A 280 9.98 5.41 7.61
CA ARG A 280 10.39 5.90 8.95
C ARG A 280 10.93 7.29 8.83
N ALA A 281 10.57 8.16 9.76
CA ALA A 281 11.14 9.49 9.91
C ALA A 281 12.50 9.38 10.60
N ASP A 282 13.47 10.21 10.19
CA ASP A 282 14.73 10.34 10.89
C ASP A 282 14.49 10.95 12.29
N ASP A 283 15.23 10.48 13.30
CA ASP A 283 15.02 10.90 14.68
C ASP A 283 15.21 12.41 14.87
N ASN A 284 16.10 13.01 14.09
CA ASN A 284 16.35 14.46 14.11
C ASN A 284 15.23 15.30 13.51
N GLU A 285 14.39 14.71 12.66
CA GLU A 285 13.28 15.40 11.97
C GLU A 285 11.92 15.08 12.61
N ARG A 286 11.88 14.15 13.58
CA ARG A 286 10.63 13.68 14.20
C ARG A 286 9.89 14.78 14.97
N VAL A 287 10.64 15.69 15.59
CA VAL A 287 10.08 16.73 16.42
C VAL A 287 10.65 18.07 15.96
N THR A 288 9.79 18.95 15.49
CA THR A 288 10.16 20.33 15.18
C THR A 288 9.42 21.26 16.13
N HIS A 289 10.17 22.05 16.88
CA HIS A 289 9.65 23.08 17.77
C HIS A 289 9.94 24.46 17.18
N SER A 290 8.97 25.36 17.22
CA SER A 290 9.12 26.76 16.84
C SER A 290 8.40 27.63 17.86
N ASP A 291 9.13 28.53 18.48
CA ASP A 291 8.54 29.56 19.34
C ASP A 291 7.94 30.66 18.45
N LEU A 292 6.68 31.00 18.69
CA LEU A 292 5.94 32.05 17.99
C LEU A 292 5.88 33.35 18.80
N GLY A 293 6.50 33.34 19.99
CA GLY A 293 6.43 34.46 20.94
C GLY A 293 5.13 34.51 21.71
N HIS A 294 5.11 35.39 22.75
CA HIS A 294 3.92 35.71 23.53
C HIS A 294 3.18 34.52 24.18
N GLY A 295 3.92 33.45 24.50
CA GLY A 295 3.36 32.25 25.10
C GLY A 295 2.70 31.29 24.10
N PHE A 296 2.98 31.47 22.81
CA PHE A 296 2.56 30.55 21.74
C PHE A 296 3.78 29.79 21.18
N ALA A 297 3.59 28.49 21.01
CA ALA A 297 4.60 27.64 20.40
C ALA A 297 3.96 26.68 19.39
N ARG A 298 4.72 26.30 18.37
CA ARG A 298 4.33 25.28 17.40
C ARG A 298 5.17 24.03 17.61
N LEU A 299 4.53 22.88 17.68
CA LEU A 299 5.14 21.59 17.78
C LEU A 299 4.65 20.70 16.65
N THR A 300 5.55 20.26 15.78
CA THR A 300 5.22 19.35 14.69
C THR A 300 5.87 18.01 14.95
N LEU A 301 5.04 16.97 15.05
CA LEU A 301 5.49 15.59 15.16
C LEU A 301 5.38 14.92 13.77
N ARG A 302 6.49 14.34 13.31
CA ARG A 302 6.54 13.64 12.03
C ARG A 302 6.78 12.16 12.24
N TYR A 303 5.93 11.36 11.64
CA TYR A 303 6.02 9.92 11.67
C TYR A 303 6.09 9.38 10.24
N GLY A 304 6.88 8.33 10.03
CA GLY A 304 6.79 7.53 8.82
C GLY A 304 5.45 6.79 8.74
N TYR A 305 5.16 6.21 7.59
CA TYR A 305 3.91 5.46 7.40
C TYR A 305 3.99 3.98 7.88
N MET A 306 5.14 3.55 8.42
CA MET A 306 5.37 2.24 9.07
C MET A 306 5.47 2.37 10.58
#